data_d06c21894aaaeced9022bd140e5d5f61
#
_entry.id   d06c21894aaaeced9022bd140e5d5f61
#
_cell.length_a   1.000
_cell.length_b   1.000
_cell.length_c   1.000
_cell.angle_alpha   90.00
_cell.angle_beta   90.00
_cell.angle_gamma   90.00
#
_symmetry.space_group_name_H-M   'P 1'
#
loop_
_entity.id
_entity.type
_entity.pdbx_description
1 polymer ?
#
loop_
_entity_poly.entity_id
_entity_poly.type
_entity_poly.pdbx_seq_one_letter_code
_entity_poly.pdbx_strand_id
1 'polypeptide(L)'
;CLTLHNLHQIYSGKLPIHGSMVRIKFTNGKDKTVVFFGDSGAGKSESLEALQEIADEQIVEMETIFDDMGSFILDDQAKGGIYAQGTETGAFVRLDDLSSSVAFSNMDRGVFLNPERKNARVIIPADAYENVVAHHEIDMWVYANNYSDGIGVHQFENEEEAKEVFIAGKRKALGTTDEVGMSSTFFANPFGPVQEPERTKPIIDEVFKRLFKDGVYVGEVYTHLGTDKSKDALHESAQELLDQLMNS
;
A
#
# COMPACT_ATOMS: atom_id res chain seq x y z
N CYS A 1 0.86 14.02 -14.47
CA CYS A 1 1.55 12.84 -15.05
C CYS A 1 0.91 11.52 -14.57
N LEU A 2 0.67 11.30 -13.27
CA LEU A 2 0.14 10.03 -12.72
C LEU A 2 -1.16 9.60 -13.40
N THR A 3 -2.15 10.49 -13.53
CA THR A 3 -3.42 10.17 -14.19
C THR A 3 -3.22 9.64 -15.60
N LEU A 4 -2.37 10.28 -16.42
CA LEU A 4 -2.11 9.84 -17.80
C LEU A 4 -1.39 8.49 -17.83
N HIS A 5 -0.46 8.25 -16.92
CA HIS A 5 0.22 6.97 -16.79
C HIS A 5 -0.79 5.87 -16.42
N ASN A 6 -1.62 6.10 -15.42
CA ASN A 6 -2.59 5.12 -14.97
C ASN A 6 -3.69 4.85 -16.01
N LEU A 7 -4.13 5.87 -16.76
CA LEU A 7 -5.00 5.66 -17.91
C LEU A 7 -4.34 4.75 -18.96
N HIS A 8 -3.05 4.96 -19.25
CA HIS A 8 -2.31 4.07 -20.15
C HIS A 8 -2.26 2.62 -19.62
N GLN A 9 -2.05 2.43 -18.32
CA GLN A 9 -2.09 1.11 -17.70
C GLN A 9 -3.47 0.45 -17.88
N ILE A 10 -4.57 1.17 -17.59
CA ILE A 10 -5.94 0.68 -17.75
C ILE A 10 -6.21 0.28 -19.20
N TYR A 11 -5.84 1.12 -20.17
CA TYR A 11 -5.99 0.81 -21.60
C TYR A 11 -5.13 -0.38 -22.05
N SER A 12 -4.07 -0.70 -21.30
CA SER A 12 -3.22 -1.87 -21.52
C SER A 12 -3.67 -3.12 -20.74
N GLY A 13 -4.85 -3.07 -20.06
CA GLY A 13 -5.38 -4.17 -19.28
C GLY A 13 -4.70 -4.40 -17.92
N LYS A 14 -3.93 -3.43 -17.43
CA LYS A 14 -3.32 -3.46 -16.10
C LYS A 14 -4.18 -2.69 -15.10
N LEU A 15 -4.08 -3.05 -13.82
CA LEU A 15 -4.80 -2.38 -12.74
C LEU A 15 -3.87 -1.42 -11.99
N PRO A 16 -3.98 -0.10 -12.19
CA PRO A 16 -3.26 0.87 -11.36
C PRO A 16 -3.79 0.84 -9.93
N ILE A 17 -2.88 0.79 -8.97
CA ILE A 17 -3.19 0.82 -7.54
C ILE A 17 -2.54 2.04 -6.88
N HIS A 18 -3.23 2.59 -5.88
CA HIS A 18 -2.69 3.58 -4.97
C HIS A 18 -2.32 2.86 -3.67
N GLY A 19 -1.05 2.63 -3.48
CA GLY A 19 -0.57 1.77 -2.41
C GLY A 19 0.94 1.74 -2.31
N SER A 20 1.43 1.00 -1.33
CA SER A 20 2.85 0.72 -1.12
C SER A 20 3.10 -0.79 -1.19
N MET A 21 4.23 -1.19 -1.74
CA MET A 21 4.65 -2.58 -1.73
C MET A 21 5.99 -2.73 -1.02
N VAL A 22 6.06 -3.67 -0.11
CA VAL A 22 7.29 -4.04 0.59
C VAL A 22 7.59 -5.51 0.43
N ARG A 23 8.87 -5.81 0.35
CA ARG A 23 9.42 -7.16 0.45
C ARG A 23 10.09 -7.33 1.80
N ILE A 24 9.76 -8.38 2.50
CA ILE A 24 10.23 -8.66 3.85
C ILE A 24 10.94 -10.01 3.86
N LYS A 25 12.22 -10.00 4.22
CA LYS A 25 13.01 -11.21 4.46
C LYS A 25 13.08 -11.49 5.95
N PHE A 26 12.61 -12.64 6.34
CA PHE A 26 12.54 -13.08 7.73
C PHE A 26 13.77 -13.90 8.14
N THR A 27 14.09 -13.88 9.43
CA THR A 27 15.18 -14.70 10.02
C THR A 27 14.95 -16.20 9.88
N ASN A 28 13.72 -16.66 9.72
CA ASN A 28 13.37 -18.04 9.45
C ASN A 28 13.58 -18.46 7.97
N GLY A 29 14.10 -17.57 7.13
CA GLY A 29 14.39 -17.80 5.71
C GLY A 29 13.19 -17.59 4.78
N LYS A 30 12.01 -17.22 5.29
CA LYS A 30 10.88 -16.81 4.44
C LYS A 30 11.14 -15.45 3.81
N ASP A 31 10.61 -15.27 2.61
CA ASP A 31 10.66 -14.04 1.83
C ASP A 31 9.23 -13.75 1.36
N LYS A 32 8.66 -12.63 1.77
CA LYS A 32 7.25 -12.30 1.57
C LYS A 32 7.07 -10.89 1.04
N THR A 33 6.07 -10.72 0.19
CA THR A 33 5.69 -9.44 -0.37
C THR A 33 4.29 -9.04 0.08
N VAL A 34 4.16 -7.80 0.53
CA VAL A 34 2.90 -7.23 1.00
C VAL A 34 2.58 -5.97 0.23
N VAL A 35 1.36 -5.86 -0.25
CA VAL A 35 0.83 -4.62 -0.82
C VAL A 35 -0.17 -4.01 0.14
N PHE A 36 0.14 -2.82 0.64
CA PHE A 36 -0.77 -1.96 1.39
C PHE A 36 -1.51 -1.06 0.42
N PHE A 37 -2.82 -1.09 0.46
CA PHE A 37 -3.69 -0.37 -0.44
C PHE A 37 -4.55 0.64 0.31
N GLY A 38 -4.77 1.81 -0.26
CA GLY A 38 -5.61 2.84 0.32
C GLY A 38 -5.20 4.24 -0.13
N ASP A 39 -6.09 5.19 0.01
CA ASP A 39 -5.84 6.60 -0.34
C ASP A 39 -4.86 7.27 0.63
N SER A 40 -4.37 8.45 0.28
CA SER A 40 -3.44 9.23 1.11
C SER A 40 -3.99 9.44 2.52
N GLY A 41 -3.18 9.16 3.55
CA GLY A 41 -3.59 9.27 4.95
C GLY A 41 -4.44 8.09 5.46
N ALA A 42 -4.51 6.98 4.74
CA ALA A 42 -5.17 5.76 5.23
C ALA A 42 -4.34 5.00 6.28
N GLY A 43 -3.06 5.33 6.45
CA GLY A 43 -2.18 4.70 7.44
C GLY A 43 -1.20 3.68 6.86
N LYS A 44 -0.96 3.68 5.55
CA LYS A 44 -0.03 2.75 4.90
C LYS A 44 1.40 2.87 5.45
N SER A 45 1.95 4.06 5.44
CA SER A 45 3.33 4.33 5.89
C SER A 45 3.48 4.07 7.39
N GLU A 46 2.48 4.45 8.17
CA GLU A 46 2.46 4.21 9.62
C GLU A 46 2.41 2.71 9.95
N SER A 47 1.70 1.91 9.14
CA SER A 47 1.69 0.45 9.29
C SER A 47 3.05 -0.16 8.99
N LEU A 48 3.78 0.38 8.00
CA LEU A 48 5.14 -0.06 7.67
C LEU A 48 6.13 0.31 8.79
N GLU A 49 6.04 1.51 9.35
CA GLU A 49 6.87 1.93 10.48
C GLU A 49 6.61 1.05 11.71
N ALA A 50 5.34 0.77 12.02
CA ALA A 50 4.98 -0.11 13.12
C ALA A 50 5.52 -1.53 12.93
N LEU A 51 5.45 -2.08 11.72
CA LEU A 51 6.07 -3.37 11.40
C LEU A 51 7.58 -3.35 11.63
N GLN A 52 8.27 -2.30 11.21
CA GLN A 52 9.73 -2.17 11.45
C GLN A 52 10.05 -2.09 12.94
N GLU A 53 9.27 -1.34 13.72
CA GLU A 53 9.50 -1.16 15.16
C GLU A 53 9.33 -2.46 15.95
N ILE A 54 8.34 -3.31 15.61
CA ILE A 54 8.04 -4.53 16.37
C ILE A 54 8.86 -5.74 15.93
N ALA A 55 9.40 -5.74 14.73
CA ALA A 55 9.96 -6.92 14.09
C ALA A 55 11.49 -6.97 14.08
N ASP A 56 12.17 -6.13 14.86
CA ASP A 56 13.63 -5.96 14.93
C ASP A 56 14.41 -7.29 15.02
N GLU A 57 13.88 -8.29 15.73
CA GLU A 57 14.51 -9.60 15.87
C GLU A 57 14.09 -10.64 14.81
N GLN A 58 13.01 -10.37 14.08
CA GLN A 58 12.37 -11.36 13.17
C GLN A 58 12.58 -11.00 11.70
N ILE A 59 12.88 -9.75 11.39
CA ILE A 59 13.13 -9.25 10.03
C ILE A 59 14.62 -9.09 9.81
N VAL A 60 15.14 -9.70 8.75
CA VAL A 60 16.51 -9.51 8.27
C VAL A 60 16.62 -8.26 7.41
N GLU A 61 15.65 -8.05 6.55
CA GLU A 61 15.60 -6.96 5.59
C GLU A 61 14.17 -6.61 5.24
N MET A 62 13.88 -5.33 5.14
CA MET A 62 12.62 -4.81 4.59
C MET A 62 12.94 -3.80 3.49
N GLU A 63 12.50 -4.11 2.27
CA GLU A 63 12.77 -3.36 1.05
C GLU A 63 11.46 -2.78 0.51
N THR A 64 11.39 -1.48 0.32
CA THR A 64 10.23 -0.82 -0.28
C THR A 64 10.36 -0.82 -1.79
N ILE A 65 9.53 -1.60 -2.48
CA ILE A 65 9.51 -1.69 -3.95
C ILE A 65 8.88 -0.43 -4.56
N PHE A 66 7.75 0.02 -4.03
CA PHE A 66 7.13 1.32 -4.34
C PHE A 66 6.30 1.83 -3.16
N ASP A 67 6.16 3.14 -3.03
CA ASP A 67 5.56 3.77 -1.85
C ASP A 67 4.22 4.47 -2.10
N ASP A 68 3.90 4.89 -3.31
CA ASP A 68 2.68 5.64 -3.61
C ASP A 68 1.85 5.00 -4.73
N MET A 69 2.48 4.64 -5.83
CA MET A 69 1.78 4.13 -7.00
C MET A 69 2.45 2.90 -7.59
N GLY A 70 1.60 1.92 -7.90
CA GLY A 70 1.98 0.71 -8.61
C GLY A 70 0.90 0.26 -9.59
N SER A 71 1.13 -0.88 -10.23
CA SER A 71 0.16 -1.53 -11.11
C SER A 71 0.22 -3.03 -10.95
N PHE A 72 -0.95 -3.67 -10.99
CA PHE A 72 -1.03 -5.12 -11.12
C PHE A 72 -1.13 -5.53 -12.58
N ILE A 73 -0.38 -6.56 -12.92
CA ILE A 73 -0.23 -7.10 -14.27
C ILE A 73 -0.79 -8.52 -14.24
N LEU A 74 -1.80 -8.79 -15.07
CA LEU A 74 -2.36 -10.13 -15.22
C LEU A 74 -1.39 -11.01 -16.01
N ASP A 75 -0.87 -12.06 -15.39
CA ASP A 75 0.06 -13.01 -16.01
C ASP A 75 -0.16 -14.41 -15.41
N ASP A 76 -0.50 -15.37 -16.25
CA ASP A 76 -0.81 -16.74 -15.81
C ASP A 76 0.41 -17.51 -15.26
N GLN A 77 1.62 -16.97 -15.41
CA GLN A 77 2.86 -17.55 -14.87
C GLN A 77 3.15 -17.08 -13.42
N ALA A 78 2.49 -16.00 -12.98
CA ALA A 78 2.65 -15.48 -11.63
C ALA A 78 1.90 -16.34 -10.60
N LYS A 79 2.39 -16.38 -9.37
CA LYS A 79 1.61 -16.84 -8.22
C LYS A 79 0.35 -15.96 -8.09
N GLY A 80 -0.81 -16.56 -7.96
CA GLY A 80 -2.07 -15.81 -7.99
C GLY A 80 -2.42 -15.21 -9.35
N GLY A 81 -1.69 -15.55 -10.43
CA GLY A 81 -1.94 -15.03 -11.78
C GLY A 81 -1.69 -13.53 -11.94
N ILE A 82 -0.93 -12.90 -11.03
CA ILE A 82 -0.73 -11.45 -10.98
C ILE A 82 0.68 -11.12 -10.50
N TYR A 83 1.32 -10.18 -11.23
CA TYR A 83 2.52 -9.49 -10.74
C TYR A 83 2.20 -8.06 -10.35
N ALA A 84 2.91 -7.54 -9.34
CA ALA A 84 2.97 -6.11 -9.04
C ALA A 84 4.21 -5.48 -9.66
N GLN A 85 4.08 -4.20 -10.03
CA GLN A 85 5.15 -3.37 -10.58
C GLN A 85 4.99 -1.94 -10.07
N GLY A 86 6.09 -1.28 -9.66
CA GLY A 86 6.06 0.12 -9.28
C GLY A 86 5.89 1.06 -10.48
N THR A 87 5.35 2.23 -10.23
CA THR A 87 5.13 3.29 -11.24
C THR A 87 6.23 4.34 -11.20
N GLU A 88 6.78 4.58 -10.01
CA GLU A 88 7.76 5.65 -9.76
C GLU A 88 8.85 5.17 -8.81
N THR A 89 10.06 5.72 -9.01
CA THR A 89 11.24 5.37 -8.20
C THR A 89 11.40 6.26 -6.97
N GLY A 90 10.52 7.25 -6.77
CA GLY A 90 10.59 8.20 -5.67
C GLY A 90 9.51 7.96 -4.63
N ALA A 91 9.90 7.95 -3.36
CA ALA A 91 8.98 8.03 -2.23
C ALA A 91 8.77 9.50 -1.82
N PHE A 92 7.52 9.88 -1.58
CA PHE A 92 7.12 11.24 -1.18
C PHE A 92 6.94 11.30 0.33
N VAL A 93 8.01 11.63 1.05
CA VAL A 93 8.00 11.67 2.51
C VAL A 93 7.68 13.08 3.01
N ARG A 94 6.79 13.19 3.98
CA ARG A 94 6.48 14.46 4.65
C ARG A 94 7.63 14.83 5.58
N LEU A 95 8.03 16.12 5.59
CA LEU A 95 9.14 16.59 6.42
C LEU A 95 8.80 16.63 7.91
N ASP A 96 7.52 16.75 8.25
CA ASP A 96 7.02 16.74 9.63
C ASP A 96 6.89 15.31 10.21
N ASP A 97 6.86 14.29 9.35
CA ASP A 97 6.76 12.87 9.72
C ASP A 97 8.09 12.09 9.50
N LEU A 98 9.18 12.78 9.20
CA LEU A 98 10.48 12.15 8.99
C LEU A 98 10.97 11.44 10.26
N SER A 99 10.90 10.14 10.27
CA SER A 99 11.59 9.33 11.28
C SER A 99 13.11 9.44 11.11
N SER A 100 13.85 9.29 12.18
CA SER A 100 15.32 9.37 12.15
C SER A 100 15.95 8.31 11.24
N SER A 101 15.32 7.15 11.06
CA SER A 101 15.77 6.06 10.19
C SER A 101 15.68 6.44 8.71
N VAL A 102 14.62 7.12 8.30
CA VAL A 102 14.42 7.60 6.92
C VAL A 102 15.28 8.84 6.63
N ALA A 103 15.44 9.73 7.63
CA ALA A 103 16.20 10.96 7.48
C ALA A 103 17.68 10.74 7.17
N PHE A 104 18.27 9.61 7.54
CA PHE A 104 19.70 9.34 7.34
C PHE A 104 20.00 8.46 6.12
N SER A 105 19.01 7.83 5.50
CA SER A 105 19.19 7.03 4.29
C SER A 105 18.78 7.85 3.05
N ASN A 106 19.72 8.05 2.13
CA ASN A 106 19.47 8.67 0.81
C ASN A 106 19.03 10.16 0.80
N MET A 107 19.15 10.91 1.91
CA MET A 107 18.85 12.34 1.95
C MET A 107 19.75 13.19 1.05
N ASP A 108 20.97 12.72 0.77
CA ASP A 108 21.90 13.32 -0.20
C ASP A 108 21.37 13.34 -1.64
N ARG A 109 20.36 12.49 -1.94
CA ARG A 109 19.65 12.40 -3.22
C ARG A 109 18.24 12.97 -3.18
N GLY A 110 17.84 13.52 -2.01
CA GLY A 110 16.49 14.03 -1.80
C GLY A 110 16.21 15.33 -2.58
N VAL A 111 15.02 15.47 -3.11
CA VAL A 111 14.51 16.71 -3.70
C VAL A 111 13.44 17.28 -2.78
N PHE A 112 13.70 18.47 -2.23
CA PHE A 112 12.78 19.14 -1.33
C PHE A 112 11.72 19.92 -2.10
N LEU A 113 10.45 19.71 -1.73
CA LEU A 113 9.30 20.40 -2.27
C LEU A 113 8.67 21.29 -1.20
N ASN A 114 8.49 22.58 -1.49
CA ASN A 114 7.84 23.57 -0.61
C ASN A 114 8.39 23.56 0.86
N PRO A 115 9.70 23.66 1.11
CA PRO A 115 10.28 23.47 2.43
C PRO A 115 9.81 24.49 3.49
N GLU A 116 9.21 25.59 3.07
CA GLU A 116 8.74 26.67 3.96
C GLU A 116 7.23 26.66 4.24
N ARG A 117 6.50 25.60 3.78
CA ARG A 117 5.04 25.54 3.91
C ARG A 117 4.58 24.28 4.65
N LYS A 118 3.36 24.33 5.18
CA LYS A 118 2.64 23.12 5.61
C LYS A 118 2.60 22.12 4.45
N ASN A 119 2.81 20.86 4.73
CA ASN A 119 2.96 19.78 3.74
C ASN A 119 4.24 19.86 2.89
N ALA A 120 5.33 20.39 3.44
CA ALA A 120 6.64 20.26 2.85
C ALA A 120 6.99 18.76 2.72
N ARG A 121 7.51 18.37 1.55
CA ARG A 121 7.86 16.98 1.25
C ARG A 121 9.28 16.89 0.74
N VAL A 122 9.91 15.77 1.00
CA VAL A 122 11.13 15.35 0.34
C VAL A 122 10.83 14.14 -0.54
N ILE A 123 11.33 14.16 -1.76
CA ILE A 123 11.32 12.98 -2.63
C ILE A 123 12.67 12.31 -2.45
N ILE A 124 12.65 11.09 -1.96
CA ILE A 124 13.83 10.24 -1.84
C ILE A 124 13.68 9.03 -2.77
N PRO A 125 14.77 8.43 -3.26
CA PRO A 125 14.66 7.17 -3.99
C PRO A 125 14.03 6.09 -3.11
N ALA A 126 12.97 5.44 -3.59
CA ALA A 126 12.38 4.28 -2.91
C ALA A 126 13.28 3.07 -3.11
N ASP A 127 13.65 2.80 -4.37
CA ASP A 127 14.51 1.69 -4.75
C ASP A 127 15.23 1.98 -6.08
N ALA A 128 16.09 1.05 -6.53
CA ALA A 128 16.69 1.10 -7.84
C ALA A 128 15.63 0.93 -8.94
N TYR A 129 15.79 1.64 -10.05
CA TYR A 129 14.85 1.61 -11.17
C TYR A 129 14.55 0.18 -11.63
N GLU A 130 15.58 -0.65 -11.76
CA GLU A 130 15.46 -2.04 -12.23
C GLU A 130 14.57 -2.88 -11.31
N ASN A 131 14.59 -2.63 -9.99
CA ASN A 131 13.77 -3.34 -9.03
C ASN A 131 12.33 -2.80 -9.05
N VAL A 132 12.15 -1.49 -9.08
CA VAL A 132 10.81 -0.88 -9.15
C VAL A 132 10.01 -1.36 -10.36
N VAL A 133 10.66 -1.49 -11.54
CA VAL A 133 9.99 -1.92 -12.78
C VAL A 133 9.98 -3.43 -12.98
N ALA A 134 10.60 -4.19 -12.10
CA ALA A 134 10.54 -5.65 -12.13
C ALA A 134 9.11 -6.15 -11.81
N HIS A 135 8.87 -7.41 -12.12
CA HIS A 135 7.64 -8.10 -11.78
C HIS A 135 7.80 -8.79 -10.43
N HIS A 136 7.01 -8.41 -9.45
CA HIS A 136 7.02 -8.95 -8.09
C HIS A 136 5.77 -9.78 -7.85
N GLU A 137 5.93 -10.98 -7.28
CA GLU A 137 4.82 -11.78 -6.79
C GLU A 137 4.15 -11.11 -5.58
N ILE A 138 2.89 -11.43 -5.34
CA ILE A 138 2.10 -10.86 -4.24
C ILE A 138 1.73 -12.00 -3.28
N ASP A 139 2.24 -11.96 -2.06
CA ASP A 139 1.83 -12.90 -1.01
C ASP A 139 0.61 -12.41 -0.24
N MET A 140 0.50 -11.09 -0.07
CA MET A 140 -0.57 -10.48 0.71
C MET A 140 -0.97 -9.11 0.12
N TRP A 141 -2.28 -8.86 0.04
CA TRP A 141 -2.83 -7.56 -0.35
C TRP A 141 -3.83 -7.09 0.71
N VAL A 142 -3.52 -5.99 1.39
CA VAL A 142 -4.32 -5.48 2.50
C VAL A 142 -4.78 -4.04 2.29
N TYR A 143 -6.05 -3.78 2.59
CA TYR A 143 -6.63 -2.45 2.64
C TYR A 143 -6.27 -1.77 3.97
N ALA A 144 -5.71 -0.57 3.94
CA ALA A 144 -5.44 0.23 5.13
C ALA A 144 -6.74 0.91 5.59
N ASN A 145 -7.34 0.38 6.66
CA ASN A 145 -8.61 0.83 7.21
C ASN A 145 -8.38 1.72 8.44
N ASN A 146 -8.57 3.03 8.29
CA ASN A 146 -8.45 4.02 9.36
C ASN A 146 -9.79 4.52 9.90
N TYR A 147 -10.90 3.92 9.47
CA TYR A 147 -12.24 4.42 9.78
C TYR A 147 -13.10 3.45 10.62
N SER A 148 -12.71 2.20 10.72
CA SER A 148 -13.39 1.20 11.57
C SER A 148 -12.72 1.09 12.94
N ASP A 149 -13.47 0.62 13.94
CA ASP A 149 -12.99 0.43 15.31
C ASP A 149 -12.36 -0.96 15.54
N GLY A 150 -12.15 -1.77 14.49
CA GLY A 150 -11.47 -3.06 14.54
C GLY A 150 -10.00 -2.91 14.96
N ILE A 151 -9.39 -3.96 15.49
CA ILE A 151 -7.97 -4.06 15.80
C ILE A 151 -7.43 -5.31 15.09
N GLY A 152 -6.17 -5.29 14.70
CA GLY A 152 -5.53 -6.41 14.03
C GLY A 152 -5.71 -6.39 12.51
N VAL A 153 -5.87 -7.56 11.93
CA VAL A 153 -6.12 -7.78 10.51
C VAL A 153 -7.40 -8.60 10.33
N HIS A 154 -8.07 -8.36 9.23
CA HIS A 154 -9.25 -9.14 8.84
C HIS A 154 -9.05 -9.70 7.43
N GLN A 155 -9.09 -11.03 7.28
CA GLN A 155 -9.07 -11.66 5.98
C GLN A 155 -10.48 -11.77 5.44
N PHE A 156 -10.70 -11.33 4.21
CA PHE A 156 -12.00 -11.47 3.55
C PHE A 156 -12.27 -12.93 3.19
N GLU A 157 -13.51 -13.37 3.40
CA GLU A 157 -13.92 -14.74 3.13
C GLU A 157 -14.13 -15.01 1.63
N ASN A 158 -14.49 -13.97 0.88
CA ASN A 158 -14.81 -14.08 -0.54
C ASN A 158 -14.47 -12.78 -1.30
N GLU A 159 -14.44 -12.90 -2.63
CA GLU A 159 -14.09 -11.80 -3.52
C GLU A 159 -15.09 -10.64 -3.52
N GLU A 160 -16.38 -10.91 -3.28
CA GLU A 160 -17.43 -9.89 -3.29
C GLU A 160 -17.28 -8.96 -2.09
N GLU A 161 -17.04 -9.51 -0.90
CA GLU A 161 -16.80 -8.75 0.32
C GLU A 161 -15.53 -7.87 0.17
N ALA A 162 -14.45 -8.43 -0.30
CA ALA A 162 -13.22 -7.70 -0.56
C ALA A 162 -13.43 -6.57 -1.59
N LYS A 163 -14.08 -6.87 -2.71
CA LYS A 163 -14.37 -5.87 -3.76
C LYS A 163 -15.20 -4.71 -3.23
N GLU A 164 -16.19 -4.98 -2.38
CA GLU A 164 -17.02 -3.92 -1.79
C GLU A 164 -16.17 -2.90 -1.03
N VAL A 165 -15.25 -3.36 -0.18
CA VAL A 165 -14.35 -2.49 0.60
C VAL A 165 -13.36 -1.74 -0.30
N PHE A 166 -12.67 -2.45 -1.17
CA PHE A 166 -11.63 -1.86 -2.03
C PHE A 166 -12.21 -0.87 -3.04
N ILE A 167 -13.36 -1.18 -3.67
CA ILE A 167 -14.01 -0.30 -4.64
C ILE A 167 -14.57 0.94 -3.95
N ALA A 168 -15.15 0.80 -2.76
CA ALA A 168 -15.67 1.92 -1.99
C ALA A 168 -14.56 2.94 -1.65
N GLY A 169 -13.33 2.48 -1.45
CA GLY A 169 -12.15 3.32 -1.23
C GLY A 169 -12.34 4.35 -0.11
N LYS A 170 -12.94 3.92 1.00
CA LYS A 170 -13.27 4.78 2.15
C LYS A 170 -12.04 5.08 2.98
N ARG A 171 -11.96 6.30 3.50
CA ARG A 171 -11.00 6.70 4.53
C ARG A 171 -11.57 7.79 5.42
N LYS A 172 -11.05 7.92 6.62
CA LYS A 172 -11.26 9.07 7.48
C LYS A 172 -10.20 10.12 7.15
N ALA A 173 -10.63 11.29 6.70
CA ALA A 173 -9.73 12.39 6.42
C ALA A 173 -9.20 13.00 7.72
N LEU A 174 -7.88 13.13 7.85
CA LEU A 174 -7.20 13.54 9.08
C LEU A 174 -6.87 15.05 9.12
N GLY A 175 -7.48 15.86 8.25
CA GLY A 175 -7.23 17.29 8.18
C GLY A 175 -5.84 17.65 7.60
N THR A 176 -5.14 16.72 6.99
CA THR A 176 -3.88 16.98 6.25
C THR A 176 -4.12 17.69 4.93
N THR A 177 -5.33 17.59 4.42
CA THR A 177 -5.93 18.42 3.36
C THR A 177 -7.12 19.13 3.99
N ASP A 178 -7.75 20.09 3.31
CA ASP A 178 -8.96 20.80 3.79
C ASP A 178 -10.20 19.86 3.95
N GLU A 179 -10.00 18.56 3.82
CA GLU A 179 -11.03 17.52 3.96
C GLU A 179 -11.15 17.09 5.43
N VAL A 180 -12.39 17.08 5.94
CA VAL A 180 -12.73 16.62 7.29
C VAL A 180 -13.86 15.61 7.20
N GLY A 181 -13.73 14.49 7.92
CA GLY A 181 -14.76 13.45 7.98
C GLY A 181 -14.48 12.25 7.07
N MET A 182 -15.53 11.51 6.72
CA MET A 182 -15.42 10.37 5.82
C MET A 182 -15.28 10.81 4.36
N SER A 183 -14.28 10.28 3.68
CA SER A 183 -14.05 10.45 2.26
C SER A 183 -14.13 9.09 1.55
N SER A 184 -14.52 9.09 0.29
CA SER A 184 -14.60 7.89 -0.55
C SER A 184 -14.13 8.22 -1.95
N THR A 185 -13.19 7.44 -2.44
CA THR A 185 -12.63 7.57 -3.80
C THR A 185 -12.71 6.22 -4.48
N PHE A 186 -13.33 6.14 -5.68
CA PHE A 186 -13.43 4.88 -6.41
C PHE A 186 -12.10 4.16 -6.48
N PHE A 187 -12.08 2.94 -5.95
CA PHE A 187 -10.91 2.09 -5.86
C PHE A 187 -9.73 2.80 -5.14
N ALA A 188 -10.00 3.62 -4.13
CA ALA A 188 -9.04 4.42 -3.37
C ALA A 188 -7.97 5.13 -4.24
N ASN A 189 -8.22 5.30 -5.53
CA ASN A 189 -7.25 5.84 -6.48
C ASN A 189 -7.84 6.97 -7.33
N PRO A 190 -7.51 8.25 -7.02
CA PRO A 190 -8.00 9.39 -7.77
C PRO A 190 -7.36 9.56 -9.17
N PHE A 191 -6.34 8.75 -9.48
CA PHE A 191 -5.54 8.87 -10.69
C PHE A 191 -5.82 7.70 -11.65
N GLY A 192 -6.67 7.86 -12.62
CA GLY A 192 -6.99 6.86 -13.64
C GLY A 192 -8.30 6.12 -13.37
N PRO A 193 -8.45 5.29 -12.30
CA PRO A 193 -9.69 4.57 -12.04
C PRO A 193 -10.94 5.45 -11.94
N VAL A 194 -10.85 6.62 -11.31
CA VAL A 194 -11.96 7.59 -11.22
C VAL A 194 -12.36 8.14 -12.60
N GLN A 195 -11.40 8.30 -13.51
CA GLN A 195 -11.65 8.82 -14.86
C GLN A 195 -12.22 7.76 -15.81
N GLU A 196 -11.87 6.48 -15.61
CA GLU A 196 -12.26 5.35 -16.45
C GLU A 196 -12.85 4.18 -15.64
N PRO A 197 -13.89 4.40 -14.80
CA PRO A 197 -14.40 3.39 -13.89
C PRO A 197 -14.96 2.16 -14.65
N GLU A 198 -15.62 2.37 -15.78
CA GLU A 198 -16.24 1.27 -16.55
C GLU A 198 -15.20 0.36 -17.23
N ARG A 199 -14.00 0.88 -17.51
CA ARG A 199 -12.87 0.05 -17.98
C ARG A 199 -12.10 -0.60 -16.85
N THR A 200 -12.07 0.04 -15.69
CA THR A 200 -11.32 -0.46 -14.52
C THR A 200 -12.05 -1.61 -13.84
N LYS A 201 -13.39 -1.56 -13.71
CA LYS A 201 -14.18 -2.60 -13.05
C LYS A 201 -13.90 -4.03 -13.54
N PRO A 202 -13.91 -4.33 -14.86
CA PRO A 202 -13.62 -5.69 -15.32
C PRO A 202 -12.20 -6.16 -14.96
N ILE A 203 -11.23 -5.24 -14.89
CA ILE A 203 -9.86 -5.59 -14.49
C ILE A 203 -9.83 -5.88 -12.98
N ILE A 204 -10.54 -5.09 -12.17
CA ILE A 204 -10.70 -5.35 -10.73
C ILE A 204 -11.32 -6.74 -10.52
N ASP A 205 -12.41 -7.06 -11.20
CA ASP A 205 -13.08 -8.36 -11.09
C ASP A 205 -12.14 -9.52 -11.40
N GLU A 206 -11.36 -9.43 -12.47
CA GLU A 206 -10.41 -10.47 -12.85
C GLU A 206 -9.25 -10.60 -11.84
N VAL A 207 -8.77 -9.46 -11.30
CA VAL A 207 -7.72 -9.46 -10.26
C VAL A 207 -8.20 -10.17 -9.01
N PHE A 208 -9.34 -9.80 -8.44
CA PHE A 208 -9.86 -10.43 -7.22
C PHE A 208 -10.15 -11.92 -7.44
N LYS A 209 -10.78 -12.27 -8.56
CA LYS A 209 -11.04 -13.67 -8.92
C LYS A 209 -9.76 -14.51 -8.94
N ARG A 210 -8.66 -14.02 -9.50
CA ARG A 210 -7.37 -14.74 -9.55
C ARG A 210 -6.78 -14.90 -8.17
N LEU A 211 -6.70 -13.82 -7.39
CA LEU A 211 -6.12 -13.85 -6.03
C LEU A 211 -6.87 -14.85 -5.13
N PHE A 212 -8.20 -14.80 -5.13
CA PHE A 212 -9.01 -15.72 -4.33
C PHE A 212 -8.93 -17.16 -4.81
N LYS A 213 -8.91 -17.39 -6.13
CA LYS A 213 -8.76 -18.73 -6.71
C LYS A 213 -7.46 -19.41 -6.26
N ASP A 214 -6.37 -18.66 -6.18
CA ASP A 214 -5.05 -19.19 -5.85
C ASP A 214 -4.69 -19.04 -4.36
N GLY A 215 -5.66 -18.59 -3.53
CA GLY A 215 -5.51 -18.51 -2.09
C GLY A 215 -4.53 -17.44 -1.60
N VAL A 216 -4.29 -16.39 -2.39
CA VAL A 216 -3.52 -15.24 -1.93
C VAL A 216 -4.29 -14.53 -0.82
N TYR A 217 -3.60 -14.13 0.24
CA TYR A 217 -4.24 -13.41 1.33
C TYR A 217 -4.74 -12.04 0.86
N VAL A 218 -6.05 -11.81 0.92
CA VAL A 218 -6.68 -10.51 0.68
C VAL A 218 -7.46 -10.13 1.93
N GLY A 219 -7.16 -8.94 2.48
CA GLY A 219 -7.75 -8.52 3.75
C GLY A 219 -7.70 -7.02 3.98
N GLU A 220 -7.92 -6.63 5.21
CA GLU A 220 -7.71 -5.26 5.68
C GLU A 220 -6.88 -5.24 6.97
N VAL A 221 -6.16 -4.15 7.18
CA VAL A 221 -5.41 -3.86 8.40
C VAL A 221 -5.99 -2.59 9.03
N TYR A 222 -6.31 -2.65 10.31
CA TYR A 222 -6.87 -1.52 11.05
C TYR A 222 -5.76 -0.60 11.54
N THR A 223 -5.68 0.60 10.98
CA THR A 223 -4.55 1.50 11.20
C THR A 223 -4.78 2.51 12.32
N HIS A 224 -6.03 2.72 12.75
CA HIS A 224 -6.43 3.65 13.82
C HIS A 224 -5.82 5.06 13.71
N LEU A 225 -5.39 5.46 12.55
CA LEU A 225 -4.74 6.73 12.36
C LEU A 225 -5.69 7.89 12.73
N GLY A 226 -5.21 8.80 13.59
CA GLY A 226 -6.00 9.97 14.04
C GLY A 226 -7.01 9.68 15.18
N THR A 227 -6.83 8.61 15.93
CA THR A 227 -7.55 8.33 17.18
C THR A 227 -6.63 8.41 18.40
N ASP A 228 -7.18 8.66 19.59
CA ASP A 228 -6.41 8.73 20.85
C ASP A 228 -5.75 7.40 21.25
N LYS A 229 -6.15 6.28 20.61
CA LYS A 229 -5.63 4.93 20.84
C LYS A 229 -4.57 4.50 19.79
N SER A 230 -4.07 5.43 18.98
CA SER A 230 -3.45 5.12 17.69
C SER A 230 -2.20 4.24 17.77
N LYS A 231 -1.28 4.45 18.74
CA LYS A 231 0.00 3.70 18.73
C LYS A 231 -0.14 2.24 19.17
N ASP A 232 -0.79 1.98 20.30
CA ASP A 232 -0.89 0.61 20.83
C ASP A 232 -1.73 -0.27 19.89
N ALA A 233 -2.85 0.24 19.38
CA ALA A 233 -3.72 -0.47 18.45
C ALA A 233 -3.05 -0.71 17.09
N LEU A 234 -2.24 0.24 16.61
CA LEU A 234 -1.47 0.07 15.38
C LEU A 234 -0.38 -1.00 15.54
N HIS A 235 0.33 -1.02 16.68
CA HIS A 235 1.31 -2.06 16.99
C HIS A 235 0.68 -3.44 17.09
N GLU A 236 -0.51 -3.56 17.70
CA GLU A 236 -1.25 -4.81 17.77
C GLU A 236 -1.66 -5.29 16.37
N SER A 237 -2.14 -4.39 15.52
CA SER A 237 -2.47 -4.69 14.12
C SER A 237 -1.22 -5.10 13.31
N ALA A 238 -0.09 -4.43 13.53
CA ALA A 238 1.17 -4.76 12.89
C ALA A 238 1.71 -6.13 13.36
N GLN A 239 1.56 -6.47 14.64
CA GLN A 239 1.96 -7.77 15.17
C GLN A 239 1.13 -8.90 14.55
N GLU A 240 -0.18 -8.74 14.47
CA GLU A 240 -1.05 -9.75 13.85
C GLU A 240 -0.75 -9.91 12.35
N LEU A 241 -0.47 -8.80 11.64
CA LEU A 241 -0.03 -8.84 10.24
C LEU A 241 1.30 -9.60 10.08
N LEU A 242 2.26 -9.35 10.98
CA LEU A 242 3.54 -10.04 11.01
C LEU A 242 3.36 -11.54 11.23
N ASP A 243 2.52 -11.93 12.19
CA ASP A 243 2.23 -13.33 12.49
C ASP A 243 1.58 -14.03 11.29
N GLN A 244 0.67 -13.38 10.58
CA GLN A 244 0.08 -13.90 9.34
C GLN A 244 1.12 -14.11 8.24
N LEU A 245 2.03 -13.16 8.04
CA LEU A 245 3.12 -13.27 7.06
C LEU A 245 4.10 -14.39 7.38
N MET A 246 4.40 -14.56 8.66
CA MET A 246 5.31 -15.62 9.11
C MET A 246 4.68 -17.01 9.02
N ASN A 247 3.36 -17.12 9.10
CA ASN A 247 2.64 -18.40 9.08
C ASN A 247 2.15 -18.78 7.66
N SER A 248 2.06 -17.85 6.73
CA SER A 248 1.74 -18.07 5.30
C SER A 248 2.99 -18.55 4.51
#